data_1dbc391963fb72beeabfe92ff4db6be9
#
_entry.id   1dbc391963fb72beeabfe92ff4db6be9
#
_cell.length_a   1.000
_cell.length_b   1.000
_cell.length_c   1.000
_cell.angle_alpha   90.00
_cell.angle_beta   90.00
_cell.angle_gamma   90.00
#
_symmetry.space_group_name_H-M   'P 1'
#
loop_
_entity.id
_entity.type
_entity.pdbx_description
1 polymer ?
#
loop_
_entity_poly.entity_id
_entity_poly.type
_entity_poly.pdbx_seq_one_letter_code
_entity_poly.pdbx_strand_id
1 'polypeptide(L)'
;MKLYGGMRQVLRTFSAAMILAATAAQAQVAAPTPPMGWNPYNAFDLNYGEAELMAQAELLVASGLARLGYDHVNIDDGWWLRRARDTIEVRTGIYPSAALPDGTTSLRPFVDRLHTMGLKAGIYTDIGRNTCSQRWRPHTPNLPVGTVGQREVGTYGHHAQDAALLFVRWGFDFIKVDACGVGDYGPDVPEVKNGTFRAFPPLIVREQPARSNAAELARQYASFADAVRRAAQGRTPLVSICAWGQADVNDWARRYGQMSRTSFDIAPTWEAMLFNFDSAASRALFAGPGHWNDPDMLEVGNGAFDGEHLVAARAHMSLWAVLAAPLILGNDLRRMTPGIAAIIGNRDVIAVDQDAAGNQGVVISRAGAGEVLAKALSTTGHKAVALVNRGKASLTLAVDLADLGLSSTAPTTLRDLWSGASRRVSNGRISVELAPQETVLLKVEGRPAEDDVDQPADLPARFDVADEGYKAPDRTPARQWVLAQIGFRPDGQPLMRDGAQDHAGLGVTAGSRLRIDLAGRYDRVSLDPRTLGKATGPFTIRVDGRTLVEGVASQQPHPVVLHVRGAQQLELIAPPPASGNTQFAWHDVRFVRRATSRS
;
A
#
# COMPACT_ATOMS: atom_id res chain seq x y z
N MET A 1 40.91 44.35 -76.42
CA MET A 1 41.06 42.91 -76.79
C MET A 1 40.99 42.08 -75.51
N LYS A 2 40.00 41.21 -75.44
CA LYS A 2 39.75 40.13 -74.49
C LYS A 2 39.34 40.51 -73.00
N LEU A 3 38.10 40.46 -72.86
CA LEU A 3 37.23 40.00 -71.73
C LEU A 3 37.75 38.82 -70.92
N TYR A 4 37.59 38.86 -69.61
CA TYR A 4 37.21 37.67 -68.85
C TYR A 4 36.39 38.11 -67.62
N GLY A 5 35.15 37.63 -67.57
CA GLY A 5 34.25 37.77 -66.44
C GLY A 5 34.52 36.72 -65.37
N GLY A 6 34.45 37.15 -64.13
CA GLY A 6 34.51 36.28 -62.97
C GLY A 6 33.17 36.19 -62.25
N MET A 7 32.55 35.05 -62.37
CA MET A 7 31.28 34.70 -61.72
C MET A 7 31.52 34.40 -60.23
N ARG A 8 30.97 35.22 -59.34
CA ARG A 8 30.98 34.96 -57.90
C ARG A 8 29.86 33.98 -57.57
N GLN A 9 30.28 32.77 -57.22
CA GLN A 9 29.41 31.77 -56.57
C GLN A 9 29.18 32.15 -55.11
N VAL A 10 27.89 32.43 -54.78
CA VAL A 10 27.44 32.59 -53.39
C VAL A 10 27.13 31.21 -52.84
N LEU A 11 27.99 30.67 -51.97
CA LEU A 11 27.67 29.50 -51.18
C LEU A 11 26.68 29.91 -50.07
N ARG A 12 25.47 29.40 -50.17
CA ARG A 12 24.50 29.42 -49.04
C ARG A 12 24.79 28.17 -48.19
N THR A 13 25.36 28.39 -47.04
CA THR A 13 25.47 27.39 -45.96
C THR A 13 24.10 27.23 -45.30
N PHE A 14 23.44 26.11 -45.51
CA PHE A 14 22.31 25.67 -44.69
C PHE A 14 22.85 25.09 -43.41
N SER A 15 22.71 25.84 -42.28
CA SER A 15 22.88 25.31 -40.94
C SER A 15 21.61 24.54 -40.57
N ALA A 16 21.66 23.21 -40.68
CA ALA A 16 20.63 22.36 -40.10
C ALA A 16 20.80 22.33 -38.55
N ALA A 17 20.01 23.11 -37.85
CA ALA A 17 19.88 22.99 -36.41
C ALA A 17 19.14 21.69 -36.11
N MET A 18 19.87 20.66 -35.68
CA MET A 18 19.33 19.44 -35.11
C MET A 18 18.78 19.81 -33.71
N ILE A 19 17.46 19.99 -33.59
CA ILE A 19 16.80 20.05 -32.31
C ILE A 19 16.78 18.62 -31.75
N LEU A 20 17.73 18.29 -30.87
CA LEU A 20 17.63 17.13 -30.02
C LEU A 20 16.48 17.40 -29.03
N ALA A 21 15.29 16.88 -29.33
CA ALA A 21 14.25 16.71 -28.34
C ALA A 21 14.75 15.63 -27.35
N ALA A 22 15.36 16.05 -26.24
CA ALA A 22 15.56 15.19 -25.10
C ALA A 22 14.17 14.87 -24.52
N THR A 23 13.59 13.77 -24.96
CA THR A 23 12.50 13.14 -24.22
C THR A 23 13.08 12.74 -22.87
N ALA A 24 12.82 13.52 -21.84
CA ALA A 24 13.03 13.09 -20.47
C ALA A 24 12.21 11.80 -20.29
N ALA A 25 12.91 10.66 -20.28
CA ALA A 25 12.28 9.40 -19.90
C ALA A 25 11.74 9.64 -18.48
N GLN A 26 10.43 9.77 -18.34
CA GLN A 26 9.81 9.77 -17.03
C GLN A 26 10.23 8.46 -16.37
N ALA A 27 10.92 8.56 -15.24
CA ALA A 27 11.30 7.39 -14.47
C ALA A 27 10.03 6.58 -14.19
N GLN A 28 10.00 5.35 -14.66
CA GLN A 28 8.85 4.47 -14.48
C GLN A 28 8.63 4.27 -12.98
N VAL A 29 7.43 4.62 -12.50
CA VAL A 29 7.07 4.42 -11.09
C VAL A 29 7.13 2.93 -10.79
N ALA A 30 7.91 2.54 -9.79
CA ALA A 30 7.91 1.16 -9.31
C ALA A 30 6.55 0.86 -8.66
N ALA A 31 5.96 -0.30 -8.93
CA ALA A 31 4.62 -0.68 -8.48
C ALA A 31 3.54 0.40 -8.81
N PRO A 32 3.27 0.69 -10.09
CA PRO A 32 2.23 1.64 -10.48
C PRO A 32 0.82 1.17 -10.08
N THR A 33 0.65 -0.13 -9.89
CA THR A 33 -0.52 -0.80 -9.31
C THR A 33 -0.07 -1.72 -8.18
N PRO A 34 -0.97 -2.18 -7.29
CA PRO A 34 -0.62 -3.09 -6.20
C PRO A 34 0.08 -4.36 -6.73
N PRO A 35 1.19 -4.82 -6.13
CA PRO A 35 1.82 -6.08 -6.50
C PRO A 35 0.88 -7.28 -6.34
N MET A 36 0.96 -8.24 -7.27
CA MET A 36 0.21 -9.49 -7.22
C MET A 36 1.14 -10.68 -7.30
N GLY A 37 0.83 -11.75 -6.58
CA GLY A 37 1.69 -12.93 -6.59
C GLY A 37 1.27 -14.01 -5.60
N TRP A 38 2.24 -14.78 -5.14
CA TRP A 38 2.06 -15.88 -4.21
C TRP A 38 3.24 -15.97 -3.22
N ASN A 39 2.94 -16.36 -1.97
CA ASN A 39 3.92 -16.53 -0.90
C ASN A 39 3.63 -17.83 -0.12
N PRO A 40 4.65 -18.63 0.25
CA PRO A 40 4.48 -19.96 0.85
C PRO A 40 4.01 -19.95 2.31
N TYR A 41 4.22 -18.87 3.08
CA TYR A 41 4.20 -18.92 4.53
C TYR A 41 2.84 -19.40 5.09
N ASN A 42 1.72 -18.84 4.63
CA ASN A 42 0.40 -19.20 5.15
C ASN A 42 -0.06 -20.61 4.70
N ALA A 43 0.44 -21.10 3.57
CA ALA A 43 0.14 -22.46 3.10
C ALA A 43 0.96 -23.53 3.85
N PHE A 44 2.22 -23.23 4.17
CA PHE A 44 3.21 -24.27 4.57
C PHE A 44 3.98 -23.95 5.85
N ASP A 45 3.81 -22.77 6.46
CA ASP A 45 4.70 -22.25 7.51
C ASP A 45 6.17 -22.30 6.99
N LEU A 46 7.07 -22.97 7.68
CA LEU A 46 8.46 -23.20 7.27
C LEU A 46 8.71 -24.58 6.63
N ASN A 47 7.64 -25.33 6.34
CA ASN A 47 7.72 -26.70 5.81
C ASN A 47 7.63 -26.71 4.29
N TYR A 48 8.46 -25.93 3.62
CA TYR A 48 8.53 -25.87 2.16
C TYR A 48 9.98 -25.79 1.68
N GLY A 49 10.17 -26.07 0.41
CA GLY A 49 11.43 -25.96 -0.29
C GLY A 49 11.23 -25.65 -1.76
N GLU A 50 12.27 -25.84 -2.57
CA GLU A 50 12.23 -25.57 -4.01
C GLU A 50 11.10 -26.33 -4.73
N ALA A 51 10.84 -27.58 -4.34
CA ALA A 51 9.81 -28.42 -4.97
C ALA A 51 8.41 -27.84 -4.80
N GLU A 52 8.05 -27.41 -3.59
CA GLU A 52 6.78 -26.76 -3.31
C GLU A 52 6.64 -25.45 -4.07
N LEU A 53 7.66 -24.59 -4.04
CA LEU A 53 7.68 -23.30 -4.73
C LEU A 53 7.50 -23.47 -6.24
N MET A 54 8.22 -24.41 -6.85
CA MET A 54 8.12 -24.69 -8.29
C MET A 54 6.73 -25.24 -8.66
N ALA A 55 6.15 -26.13 -7.84
CA ALA A 55 4.79 -26.63 -8.08
C ALA A 55 3.75 -25.50 -8.06
N GLN A 56 3.87 -24.54 -7.14
CA GLN A 56 3.00 -23.37 -7.10
C GLN A 56 3.22 -22.45 -8.33
N ALA A 57 4.47 -22.21 -8.71
CA ALA A 57 4.83 -21.43 -9.91
C ALA A 57 4.22 -22.04 -11.20
N GLU A 58 4.34 -23.36 -11.36
CA GLU A 58 3.75 -24.10 -12.49
C GLU A 58 2.21 -23.95 -12.50
N LEU A 59 1.56 -24.01 -11.34
CA LEU A 59 0.12 -23.83 -11.22
C LEU A 59 -0.32 -22.39 -11.50
N LEU A 60 0.41 -21.38 -11.09
CA LEU A 60 0.12 -19.98 -11.46
C LEU A 60 0.11 -19.79 -12.97
N VAL A 61 1.05 -20.41 -13.68
CA VAL A 61 1.10 -20.35 -15.15
C VAL A 61 -0.01 -21.19 -15.78
N ALA A 62 -0.17 -22.45 -15.36
CA ALA A 62 -1.12 -23.40 -15.94
C ALA A 62 -2.58 -22.97 -15.75
N SER A 63 -2.94 -22.45 -14.58
CA SER A 63 -4.28 -21.93 -14.29
C SER A 63 -4.59 -20.62 -15.01
N GLY A 64 -3.58 -19.92 -15.50
CA GLY A 64 -3.71 -18.62 -16.13
C GLY A 64 -3.71 -17.45 -15.15
N LEU A 65 -3.53 -17.66 -13.85
CA LEU A 65 -3.43 -16.61 -12.84
C LEU A 65 -2.26 -15.67 -13.11
N ALA A 66 -1.12 -16.19 -13.59
CA ALA A 66 0.01 -15.37 -14.00
C ALA A 66 -0.36 -14.32 -15.06
N ARG A 67 -1.23 -14.69 -16.02
CA ARG A 67 -1.74 -13.76 -17.06
C ARG A 67 -2.74 -12.73 -16.52
N LEU A 68 -3.26 -12.92 -15.31
CA LEU A 68 -4.11 -11.95 -14.61
C LEU A 68 -3.29 -11.00 -13.73
N GLY A 69 -1.96 -11.19 -13.64
CA GLY A 69 -1.07 -10.34 -12.88
C GLY A 69 -0.44 -10.99 -11.63
N TYR A 70 -0.83 -12.21 -11.24
CA TYR A 70 -0.18 -12.94 -10.14
C TYR A 70 1.19 -13.47 -10.60
N ASP A 71 2.15 -12.56 -10.79
CA ASP A 71 3.41 -12.86 -11.45
C ASP A 71 4.61 -12.99 -10.51
N HIS A 72 4.47 -12.66 -9.23
CA HIS A 72 5.53 -12.83 -8.24
C HIS A 72 5.40 -14.18 -7.51
N VAL A 73 6.50 -14.92 -7.42
CA VAL A 73 6.64 -16.11 -6.56
C VAL A 73 7.71 -15.84 -5.53
N ASN A 74 7.32 -15.83 -4.27
CA ASN A 74 8.19 -15.43 -3.19
C ASN A 74 8.74 -16.63 -2.42
N ILE A 75 10.00 -16.52 -1.98
CA ILE A 75 10.59 -17.31 -0.90
C ILE A 75 10.35 -16.52 0.39
N ASP A 76 9.80 -17.14 1.43
CA ASP A 76 9.69 -16.55 2.78
C ASP A 76 10.84 -17.04 3.69
N ASP A 77 10.74 -16.90 5.01
CA ASP A 77 11.76 -17.25 6.01
C ASP A 77 12.23 -18.74 5.90
N GLY A 78 13.45 -19.04 6.29
CA GLY A 78 13.98 -20.42 6.41
C GLY A 78 14.84 -20.93 5.24
N TRP A 79 15.17 -20.12 4.24
CA TRP A 79 15.94 -20.55 3.05
C TRP A 79 17.47 -20.64 3.29
N TRP A 80 18.01 -19.92 4.25
CA TRP A 80 19.44 -19.84 4.59
C TRP A 80 19.94 -21.03 5.41
N LEU A 81 21.18 -21.40 5.16
CA LEU A 81 21.91 -22.33 6.01
C LEU A 81 22.69 -21.58 7.11
N ARG A 82 23.42 -20.53 6.70
CA ARG A 82 24.20 -19.66 7.60
C ARG A 82 24.78 -18.46 6.86
N ARG A 83 25.16 -17.43 7.58
CA ARG A 83 26.00 -16.34 7.05
C ARG A 83 27.45 -16.79 6.96
N ALA A 84 28.05 -16.68 5.78
CA ALA A 84 29.48 -16.80 5.56
C ALA A 84 30.09 -15.38 5.37
N ARG A 85 31.42 -15.30 5.17
CA ARG A 85 32.15 -14.02 5.14
C ARG A 85 31.50 -12.98 4.23
N ASP A 86 31.25 -13.32 2.98
CA ASP A 86 30.77 -12.37 1.94
C ASP A 86 29.46 -12.83 1.27
N THR A 87 28.74 -13.77 1.91
CA THR A 87 27.52 -14.35 1.36
C THR A 87 26.65 -14.92 2.47
N ILE A 88 25.44 -15.33 2.08
CA ILE A 88 24.60 -16.23 2.87
C ILE A 88 24.56 -17.56 2.14
N GLU A 89 24.98 -18.62 2.79
CA GLU A 89 24.87 -19.98 2.23
C GLU A 89 23.41 -20.43 2.26
N VAL A 90 22.98 -21.03 1.16
CA VAL A 90 21.62 -21.56 0.98
C VAL A 90 21.53 -22.98 1.54
N ARG A 91 20.38 -23.34 2.07
CA ARG A 91 20.06 -24.69 2.54
C ARG A 91 19.78 -25.63 1.36
N THR A 92 20.84 -26.24 0.80
CA THR A 92 20.73 -27.07 -0.41
C THR A 92 19.90 -28.34 -0.23
N GLY A 93 19.66 -28.79 1.02
CA GLY A 93 18.76 -29.93 1.28
C GLY A 93 17.30 -29.66 0.92
N ILE A 94 16.86 -28.41 0.92
CA ILE A 94 15.51 -28.00 0.50
C ILE A 94 15.52 -27.14 -0.77
N TYR A 95 16.69 -26.64 -1.20
CA TYR A 95 16.92 -25.94 -2.45
C TYR A 95 18.04 -26.63 -3.24
N PRO A 96 17.79 -27.81 -3.83
CA PRO A 96 18.83 -28.62 -4.47
C PRO A 96 19.50 -27.92 -5.66
N SER A 97 18.77 -27.09 -6.42
CA SER A 97 19.35 -26.32 -7.51
C SER A 97 20.35 -25.24 -7.06
N ALA A 98 20.34 -24.91 -5.77
CA ALA A 98 21.28 -23.93 -5.21
C ALA A 98 22.69 -24.50 -4.99
N ALA A 99 22.91 -25.82 -5.05
CA ALA A 99 24.24 -26.43 -4.97
C ALA A 99 24.98 -26.23 -6.29
N LEU A 100 26.11 -25.49 -6.25
CA LEU A 100 26.92 -25.24 -7.44
C LEU A 100 28.09 -26.26 -7.53
N PRO A 101 28.62 -26.53 -8.76
CA PRO A 101 29.71 -27.50 -8.95
C PRO A 101 31.01 -27.18 -8.22
N ASP A 102 31.24 -25.89 -7.89
CA ASP A 102 32.42 -25.41 -7.16
C ASP A 102 32.28 -25.51 -5.64
N GLY A 103 31.17 -26.10 -5.15
CA GLY A 103 30.87 -26.25 -3.74
C GLY A 103 30.29 -25.01 -3.07
N THR A 104 30.08 -23.92 -3.80
CA THR A 104 29.36 -22.73 -3.32
C THR A 104 27.84 -22.89 -3.48
N THR A 105 27.07 -21.92 -2.98
CA THR A 105 25.61 -21.96 -3.10
C THR A 105 25.06 -20.68 -3.74
N SER A 106 23.98 -20.82 -4.54
CA SER A 106 23.32 -19.69 -5.18
C SER A 106 21.85 -19.99 -5.47
N LEU A 107 20.94 -19.04 -5.20
CA LEU A 107 19.54 -19.12 -5.66
C LEU A 107 19.36 -18.67 -7.12
N ARG A 108 20.43 -18.30 -7.82
CA ARG A 108 20.35 -17.87 -9.21
C ARG A 108 19.68 -18.91 -10.13
N PRO A 109 19.98 -20.22 -10.04
CA PRO A 109 19.30 -21.22 -10.87
C PRO A 109 17.78 -21.27 -10.64
N PHE A 110 17.33 -21.11 -9.38
CA PHE A 110 15.90 -21.03 -9.05
C PHE A 110 15.26 -19.77 -9.67
N VAL A 111 15.89 -18.61 -9.51
CA VAL A 111 15.41 -17.33 -10.08
C VAL A 111 15.31 -17.42 -11.61
N ASP A 112 16.33 -17.96 -12.28
CA ASP A 112 16.33 -18.09 -13.75
C ASP A 112 15.20 -19.02 -14.24
N ARG A 113 14.84 -20.06 -13.49
CA ARG A 113 13.69 -20.91 -13.82
C ARG A 113 12.38 -20.13 -13.75
N LEU A 114 12.16 -19.33 -12.70
CA LEU A 114 10.97 -18.48 -12.60
C LEU A 114 10.91 -17.46 -13.75
N HIS A 115 12.03 -16.80 -14.06
CA HIS A 115 12.10 -15.86 -15.18
C HIS A 115 11.80 -16.54 -16.52
N THR A 116 12.28 -17.78 -16.75
CA THR A 116 11.96 -18.55 -17.96
C THR A 116 10.47 -18.85 -18.09
N MET A 117 9.76 -18.96 -16.97
CA MET A 117 8.30 -19.14 -16.93
C MET A 117 7.53 -17.81 -17.09
N GLY A 118 8.23 -16.67 -17.20
CA GLY A 118 7.64 -15.34 -17.26
C GLY A 118 7.18 -14.81 -15.90
N LEU A 119 7.66 -15.41 -14.81
CA LEU A 119 7.39 -14.99 -13.44
C LEU A 119 8.54 -14.17 -12.87
N LYS A 120 8.27 -13.44 -11.79
CA LYS A 120 9.23 -12.67 -11.00
C LYS A 120 9.54 -13.40 -9.71
N ALA A 121 10.78 -13.31 -9.25
CA ALA A 121 11.24 -13.96 -8.05
C ALA A 121 11.31 -12.98 -6.87
N GLY A 122 10.70 -13.35 -5.75
CA GLY A 122 10.81 -12.63 -4.49
C GLY A 122 11.54 -13.42 -3.41
N ILE A 123 12.08 -12.69 -2.42
CA ILE A 123 12.81 -13.30 -1.31
C ILE A 123 12.49 -12.56 0.00
N TYR A 124 12.74 -13.23 1.12
CA TYR A 124 12.56 -12.72 2.47
C TYR A 124 13.90 -12.41 3.14
N THR A 125 13.93 -11.37 3.96
CA THR A 125 14.99 -11.09 4.94
C THR A 125 14.43 -10.33 6.14
N ASP A 126 15.31 -10.04 7.13
CA ASP A 126 14.98 -9.21 8.29
C ASP A 126 15.94 -8.02 8.37
N ILE A 127 15.45 -6.86 8.79
CA ILE A 127 16.25 -5.64 8.94
C ILE A 127 17.23 -5.70 10.11
N GLY A 128 17.00 -6.62 11.07
CA GLY A 128 17.87 -6.88 12.20
C GLY A 128 18.98 -7.90 11.90
N ARG A 129 19.57 -8.48 12.96
CA ARG A 129 20.57 -9.54 12.83
C ARG A 129 19.96 -10.90 12.61
N ASN A 130 18.86 -11.18 13.28
CA ASN A 130 18.16 -12.46 13.30
C ASN A 130 16.76 -12.29 12.70
N THR A 131 16.08 -13.40 12.42
CA THR A 131 14.79 -13.41 11.73
C THR A 131 13.66 -13.88 12.63
N CYS A 132 12.42 -13.79 12.15
CA CYS A 132 11.24 -14.19 12.90
C CYS A 132 11.26 -15.68 13.26
N SER A 133 11.63 -16.57 12.33
CA SER A 133 11.66 -18.01 12.58
C SER A 133 12.59 -18.41 13.70
N GLN A 134 13.74 -17.77 13.81
CA GLN A 134 14.73 -18.06 14.85
C GLN A 134 14.18 -17.81 16.26
N ARG A 135 13.24 -16.88 16.41
CA ARG A 135 12.60 -16.55 17.68
C ARG A 135 11.28 -17.30 17.90
N TRP A 136 10.45 -17.38 16.85
CA TRP A 136 9.07 -17.81 16.99
C TRP A 136 8.83 -19.26 16.53
N ARG A 137 9.81 -19.88 15.86
CA ARG A 137 9.76 -21.26 15.37
C ARG A 137 11.01 -22.06 15.78
N PRO A 138 11.38 -22.11 17.09
CA PRO A 138 12.66 -22.68 17.54
C PRO A 138 12.82 -24.19 17.27
N HIS A 139 11.72 -24.87 16.90
CA HIS A 139 11.72 -26.32 16.64
C HIS A 139 11.75 -26.69 15.14
N THR A 140 11.75 -25.71 14.25
CA THR A 140 11.87 -26.01 12.81
C THR A 140 13.27 -26.53 12.47
N PRO A 141 13.39 -27.51 11.54
CA PRO A 141 14.70 -27.97 11.05
C PRO A 141 15.40 -26.93 10.17
N ASN A 142 14.68 -25.87 9.74
CA ASN A 142 15.16 -24.88 8.77
C ASN A 142 15.81 -23.65 9.43
N LEU A 143 16.21 -23.72 10.71
CA LEU A 143 16.94 -22.64 11.38
C LEU A 143 18.40 -22.56 10.91
N PRO A 144 19.00 -21.35 10.87
CA PRO A 144 20.42 -21.19 10.60
C PRO A 144 21.30 -21.92 11.60
N VAL A 145 22.42 -22.47 11.13
CA VAL A 145 23.35 -23.28 11.92
C VAL A 145 24.71 -22.60 12.11
N GLY A 146 25.52 -23.10 13.03
CA GLY A 146 26.90 -22.64 13.28
C GLY A 146 27.04 -21.74 14.49
N THR A 147 28.06 -20.90 14.52
CA THR A 147 28.33 -19.92 15.58
C THR A 147 27.25 -18.85 15.64
N VAL A 148 27.21 -18.05 16.72
CA VAL A 148 26.26 -16.95 16.88
C VAL A 148 26.30 -16.02 15.65
N GLY A 149 27.50 -15.60 15.22
CA GLY A 149 27.63 -14.73 14.04
C GLY A 149 27.21 -15.38 12.72
N GLN A 150 27.39 -16.71 12.58
CA GLN A 150 26.92 -17.44 11.40
C GLN A 150 25.40 -17.59 11.35
N ARG A 151 24.73 -17.57 12.49
CA ARG A 151 23.26 -17.60 12.59
C ARG A 151 22.61 -16.24 12.39
N GLU A 152 23.38 -15.15 12.37
CA GLU A 152 22.89 -13.80 12.08
C GLU A 152 22.71 -13.60 10.58
N VAL A 153 21.58 -14.04 10.04
CA VAL A 153 21.25 -14.05 8.61
C VAL A 153 20.44 -12.84 8.15
N GLY A 154 19.99 -11.99 9.09
CA GLY A 154 19.36 -10.70 8.76
C GLY A 154 20.38 -9.66 8.25
N THR A 155 19.91 -8.56 7.70
CA THR A 155 20.72 -7.61 6.94
C THR A 155 21.50 -6.59 7.77
N TYR A 156 21.27 -6.50 9.07
CA TYR A 156 21.89 -5.49 9.94
C TYR A 156 23.43 -5.54 9.85
N GLY A 157 24.02 -4.41 9.44
CA GLY A 157 25.46 -4.29 9.21
C GLY A 157 25.95 -4.84 7.87
N HIS A 158 25.05 -5.41 7.03
CA HIS A 158 25.37 -6.04 5.75
C HIS A 158 24.55 -5.51 4.57
N HIS A 159 23.83 -4.38 4.70
CA HIS A 159 22.86 -3.88 3.72
C HIS A 159 23.40 -3.87 2.28
N ALA A 160 24.59 -3.30 2.05
CA ALA A 160 25.17 -3.21 0.70
C ALA A 160 25.58 -4.57 0.15
N GLN A 161 26.14 -5.43 1.00
CA GLN A 161 26.61 -6.77 0.65
C GLN A 161 25.42 -7.67 0.29
N ASP A 162 24.38 -7.68 1.15
CA ASP A 162 23.20 -8.50 0.94
C ASP A 162 22.38 -8.00 -0.27
N ALA A 163 22.24 -6.70 -0.45
CA ALA A 163 21.62 -6.16 -1.66
C ALA A 163 22.37 -6.58 -2.95
N ALA A 164 23.70 -6.55 -2.94
CA ALA A 164 24.49 -7.03 -4.07
C ALA A 164 24.33 -8.53 -4.30
N LEU A 165 24.27 -9.33 -3.22
CA LEU A 165 24.03 -10.77 -3.30
C LEU A 165 22.66 -11.06 -3.94
N LEU A 166 21.61 -10.48 -3.39
CA LEU A 166 20.23 -10.81 -3.75
C LEU A 166 19.85 -10.26 -5.13
N PHE A 167 20.20 -9.02 -5.45
CA PHE A 167 19.72 -8.36 -6.66
C PHE A 167 20.71 -8.40 -7.83
N VAL A 168 22.02 -8.40 -7.58
CA VAL A 168 23.01 -8.49 -8.67
C VAL A 168 23.36 -9.93 -8.97
N ARG A 169 23.82 -10.68 -7.94
CA ARG A 169 24.30 -12.04 -8.17
C ARG A 169 23.17 -13.04 -8.39
N TRP A 170 22.07 -12.95 -7.61
CA TRP A 170 20.95 -13.89 -7.71
C TRP A 170 19.80 -13.40 -8.58
N GLY A 171 19.60 -12.09 -8.72
CA GLY A 171 18.68 -11.51 -9.70
C GLY A 171 17.23 -11.39 -9.24
N PHE A 172 16.94 -11.40 -7.95
CA PHE A 172 15.58 -11.23 -7.41
C PHE A 172 14.94 -9.90 -7.84
N ASP A 173 13.61 -9.87 -7.90
CA ASP A 173 12.78 -8.73 -8.31
C ASP A 173 12.01 -8.10 -7.15
N PHE A 174 11.86 -8.82 -6.05
CA PHE A 174 11.07 -8.42 -4.89
C PHE A 174 11.77 -8.88 -3.60
N ILE A 175 11.65 -8.10 -2.52
CA ILE A 175 12.09 -8.50 -1.20
C ILE A 175 11.10 -8.07 -0.11
N LYS A 176 10.70 -9.03 0.75
CA LYS A 176 10.04 -8.76 2.04
C LYS A 176 11.12 -8.59 3.11
N VAL A 177 11.08 -7.46 3.81
CA VAL A 177 12.04 -7.12 4.87
C VAL A 177 11.31 -7.03 6.19
N ASP A 178 11.49 -8.03 7.03
CA ASP A 178 10.84 -8.15 8.33
C ASP A 178 11.57 -7.37 9.42
N ALA A 179 11.02 -7.33 10.64
CA ALA A 179 11.53 -6.52 11.74
C ALA A 179 11.67 -7.27 13.08
N CYS A 180 11.54 -8.61 13.10
CA CYS A 180 11.73 -9.39 14.33
C CYS A 180 13.11 -9.18 14.94
N GLY A 181 14.15 -9.09 14.11
CA GLY A 181 15.53 -8.91 14.55
C GLY A 181 15.80 -7.59 15.27
N VAL A 182 14.89 -6.62 15.17
CA VAL A 182 14.97 -5.33 15.87
C VAL A 182 13.84 -5.14 16.90
N GLY A 183 12.93 -6.10 17.02
CA GLY A 183 11.83 -6.07 17.99
C GLY A 183 11.93 -7.13 19.09
N ASP A 184 12.38 -8.33 18.74
CA ASP A 184 12.18 -9.53 19.55
C ASP A 184 13.45 -10.11 20.18
N TYR A 185 14.60 -9.44 20.05
CA TYR A 185 15.91 -9.91 20.56
C TYR A 185 16.47 -8.99 21.65
N GLY A 186 15.60 -8.51 22.54
CA GLY A 186 16.00 -7.70 23.69
C GLY A 186 16.87 -8.47 24.69
N PRO A 187 17.57 -7.75 25.61
CA PRO A 187 18.48 -8.37 26.57
C PRO A 187 17.81 -9.34 27.55
N ASP A 188 16.49 -9.22 27.71
CA ASP A 188 15.72 -10.08 28.63
C ASP A 188 15.23 -11.39 28.01
N VAL A 189 15.39 -11.56 26.70
CA VAL A 189 15.00 -12.79 25.98
C VAL A 189 15.86 -13.98 26.44
N PRO A 190 15.27 -15.16 26.76
CA PRO A 190 15.99 -16.30 27.26
C PRO A 190 17.17 -16.76 26.37
N GLU A 191 16.97 -16.75 25.05
CA GLU A 191 17.97 -17.17 24.08
C GLU A 191 19.11 -16.14 23.93
N VAL A 192 18.89 -14.89 24.34
CA VAL A 192 19.93 -13.86 24.46
C VAL A 192 20.71 -14.08 25.77
N LYS A 193 20.01 -14.32 26.90
CA LYS A 193 20.65 -14.58 28.20
C LYS A 193 21.53 -15.81 28.20
N ASN A 194 21.15 -16.85 27.46
CA ASN A 194 21.95 -18.09 27.35
C ASN A 194 23.03 -18.04 26.25
N GLY A 195 23.18 -16.90 25.56
CA GLY A 195 24.22 -16.71 24.54
C GLY A 195 23.90 -17.34 23.17
N THR A 196 22.67 -17.81 22.93
CA THR A 196 22.24 -18.32 21.62
C THR A 196 22.21 -17.23 20.59
N PHE A 197 21.73 -16.01 20.94
CA PHE A 197 21.71 -14.83 20.10
C PHE A 197 22.36 -13.65 20.80
N ARG A 198 22.87 -12.69 20.04
CA ARG A 198 23.30 -11.39 20.57
C ARG A 198 22.09 -10.49 20.80
N ALA A 199 22.09 -9.76 21.91
CA ALA A 199 21.07 -8.75 22.19
C ALA A 199 21.03 -7.68 21.09
N PHE A 200 19.82 -7.26 20.77
CA PHE A 200 19.56 -6.06 19.98
C PHE A 200 18.66 -5.12 20.80
N PRO A 201 19.06 -3.87 21.07
CA PRO A 201 18.19 -2.90 21.74
C PRO A 201 16.90 -2.72 20.93
N PRO A 202 15.72 -3.00 21.48
CA PRO A 202 14.48 -2.98 20.71
C PRO A 202 14.22 -1.63 20.07
N LEU A 203 14.05 -1.60 18.75
CA LEU A 203 13.54 -0.43 18.00
C LEU A 203 12.01 -0.47 17.92
N ILE A 204 11.40 -1.62 18.05
CA ILE A 204 9.96 -1.83 18.18
C ILE A 204 9.67 -2.37 19.56
N VAL A 205 8.80 -1.70 20.33
CA VAL A 205 8.32 -2.12 21.64
C VAL A 205 6.82 -2.30 21.55
N ARG A 206 6.38 -3.56 21.28
CA ARG A 206 4.99 -3.88 20.93
C ARG A 206 3.98 -3.54 22.02
N GLU A 207 4.34 -3.75 23.29
CA GLU A 207 3.49 -3.47 24.44
C GLU A 207 3.45 -1.98 24.81
N GLN A 208 4.40 -1.21 24.33
CA GLN A 208 4.55 0.22 24.61
C GLN A 208 5.01 0.96 23.34
N PRO A 209 4.15 1.13 22.32
CA PRO A 209 4.53 1.67 21.01
C PRO A 209 5.25 3.03 21.08
N ALA A 210 4.88 3.92 22.01
CA ALA A 210 5.56 5.21 22.19
C ALA A 210 7.03 5.09 22.65
N ARG A 211 7.47 3.94 23.13
CA ARG A 211 8.89 3.67 23.42
C ARG A 211 9.66 3.16 22.22
N SER A 212 8.99 2.89 21.11
CA SER A 212 9.64 2.48 19.88
C SER A 212 10.49 3.61 19.33
N ASN A 213 11.64 3.26 18.74
CA ASN A 213 12.52 4.22 18.09
C ASN A 213 12.25 4.26 16.58
N ALA A 214 11.13 4.90 16.20
CA ALA A 214 10.69 5.01 14.82
C ALA A 214 11.74 5.65 13.89
N ALA A 215 12.46 6.67 14.37
CA ALA A 215 13.48 7.36 13.59
C ALA A 215 14.68 6.45 13.27
N GLU A 216 15.13 5.63 14.23
CA GLU A 216 16.20 4.66 13.98
C GLU A 216 15.74 3.55 13.06
N LEU A 217 14.54 3.01 13.28
CA LEU A 217 13.97 1.99 12.41
C LEU A 217 13.88 2.49 10.97
N ALA A 218 13.34 3.69 10.77
CA ALA A 218 13.26 4.32 9.44
C ALA A 218 14.64 4.48 8.79
N ARG A 219 15.69 4.84 9.57
CA ARG A 219 17.06 4.93 9.06
C ARG A 219 17.62 3.57 8.61
N GLN A 220 17.33 2.47 9.32
CA GLN A 220 17.74 1.13 8.92
C GLN A 220 17.11 0.75 7.57
N TYR A 221 15.78 0.93 7.43
CA TYR A 221 15.09 0.67 6.16
C TYR A 221 15.55 1.59 5.04
N ALA A 222 15.79 2.88 5.32
CA ALA A 222 16.36 3.83 4.35
C ALA A 222 17.72 3.35 3.83
N SER A 223 18.62 2.95 4.73
CA SER A 223 19.94 2.44 4.39
C SER A 223 19.87 1.18 3.51
N PHE A 224 18.96 0.26 3.85
CA PHE A 224 18.75 -0.96 3.05
C PHE A 224 18.14 -0.63 1.67
N ALA A 225 17.11 0.20 1.62
CA ALA A 225 16.48 0.62 0.35
C ALA A 225 17.48 1.35 -0.56
N ASP A 226 18.37 2.18 0.00
CA ASP A 226 19.47 2.81 -0.75
C ASP A 226 20.44 1.77 -1.31
N ALA A 227 20.76 0.74 -0.54
CA ALA A 227 21.62 -0.35 -1.01
C ALA A 227 20.95 -1.13 -2.15
N VAL A 228 19.64 -1.43 -2.03
CA VAL A 228 18.85 -2.08 -3.10
C VAL A 228 18.84 -1.23 -4.36
N ARG A 229 18.56 0.07 -4.26
CA ARG A 229 18.57 0.98 -5.43
C ARG A 229 19.94 1.00 -6.14
N ARG A 230 21.03 1.06 -5.39
CA ARG A 230 22.38 1.00 -5.96
C ARG A 230 22.69 -0.35 -6.63
N ALA A 231 22.27 -1.45 -6.02
CA ALA A 231 22.46 -2.80 -6.54
C ALA A 231 21.59 -3.07 -7.78
N ALA A 232 20.45 -2.44 -7.90
CA ALA A 232 19.47 -2.69 -8.94
C ALA A 232 19.93 -2.34 -10.38
N GLN A 233 20.94 -1.47 -10.55
CA GLN A 233 21.55 -1.13 -11.85
C GLN A 233 20.51 -0.78 -12.93
N GLY A 234 19.52 0.05 -12.60
CA GLY A 234 18.45 0.46 -13.52
C GLY A 234 17.20 -0.42 -13.51
N ARG A 235 17.21 -1.59 -12.86
CA ARG A 235 15.98 -2.32 -12.52
C ARG A 235 15.27 -1.63 -11.34
N THR A 236 14.02 -1.97 -11.11
CA THR A 236 13.21 -1.44 -9.99
C THR A 236 12.67 -2.58 -9.11
N PRO A 237 13.54 -3.27 -8.34
CA PRO A 237 13.06 -4.29 -7.41
C PRO A 237 12.10 -3.69 -6.40
N LEU A 238 11.08 -4.46 -6.01
CA LEU A 238 10.10 -4.05 -5.03
C LEU A 238 10.60 -4.36 -3.62
N VAL A 239 10.47 -3.41 -2.71
CA VAL A 239 10.76 -3.56 -1.28
C VAL A 239 9.45 -3.53 -0.51
N SER A 240 9.12 -4.65 0.15
CA SER A 240 8.00 -4.77 1.08
C SER A 240 8.51 -4.61 2.51
N ILE A 241 8.02 -3.60 3.21
CA ILE A 241 8.41 -3.29 4.59
C ILE A 241 7.45 -3.97 5.55
N CYS A 242 7.95 -4.93 6.33
CA CYS A 242 7.16 -5.72 7.27
C CYS A 242 7.47 -5.33 8.73
N ALA A 243 6.98 -4.15 9.15
CA ALA A 243 7.08 -3.67 10.53
C ALA A 243 5.71 -3.63 11.23
N TRP A 244 4.75 -4.38 10.73
CA TRP A 244 3.43 -4.70 11.33
C TRP A 244 2.60 -3.50 11.77
N GLY A 245 2.71 -2.36 11.11
CA GLY A 245 2.04 -1.12 11.53
C GLY A 245 2.67 -0.46 12.76
N GLN A 246 3.83 -0.97 13.24
CA GLN A 246 4.51 -0.48 14.43
C GLN A 246 5.54 0.62 14.12
N ALA A 247 5.98 1.35 15.15
CA ALA A 247 7.02 2.38 15.04
C ALA A 247 6.75 3.38 13.89
N ASP A 248 5.50 3.82 13.78
CA ASP A 248 5.02 4.82 12.82
C ASP A 248 5.36 4.48 11.35
N VAL A 249 5.47 3.17 11.02
CA VAL A 249 5.89 2.71 9.69
C VAL A 249 5.02 3.28 8.58
N ASN A 250 3.74 3.47 8.80
CA ASN A 250 2.81 4.01 7.81
C ASN A 250 3.15 5.47 7.43
N ASP A 251 3.85 6.22 8.28
CA ASP A 251 4.18 7.62 8.06
C ASP A 251 5.48 7.80 7.26
N TRP A 252 6.39 6.80 7.30
CA TRP A 252 7.69 6.92 6.64
C TRP A 252 7.97 5.89 5.55
N ALA A 253 7.26 4.74 5.53
CA ALA A 253 7.56 3.61 4.64
C ALA A 253 7.49 3.96 3.15
N ARG A 254 6.56 4.85 2.74
CA ARG A 254 6.41 5.30 1.35
C ARG A 254 7.69 5.83 0.72
N ARG A 255 8.63 6.31 1.54
CA ARG A 255 9.92 6.83 1.07
C ARG A 255 10.92 5.73 0.74
N TYR A 256 10.72 4.51 1.26
CA TYR A 256 11.73 3.46 1.25
C TYR A 256 11.26 2.12 0.68
N GLY A 257 9.96 1.91 0.53
CA GLY A 257 9.38 0.68 -0.02
C GLY A 257 8.14 0.93 -0.87
N GLN A 258 7.78 -0.05 -1.68
CA GLN A 258 6.62 -0.01 -2.56
C GLN A 258 5.36 -0.58 -1.91
N MET A 259 5.50 -1.22 -0.77
CA MET A 259 4.40 -1.63 0.09
C MET A 259 4.85 -1.74 1.55
N SER A 260 3.93 -1.59 2.48
CA SER A 260 4.21 -1.77 3.91
C SER A 260 3.05 -2.40 4.67
N ARG A 261 3.37 -3.36 5.53
CA ARG A 261 2.41 -4.02 6.42
C ARG A 261 1.80 -3.02 7.39
N THR A 262 0.48 -2.99 7.41
CA THR A 262 -0.30 -2.08 8.28
C THR A 262 -0.68 -2.71 9.62
N SER A 263 -0.52 -4.04 9.75
CA SER A 263 -0.87 -4.84 10.93
C SER A 263 0.02 -6.05 11.11
N PHE A 264 -0.18 -6.79 12.21
CA PHE A 264 0.40 -8.10 12.45
C PHE A 264 -0.05 -9.13 11.40
N ASP A 265 0.58 -10.31 11.43
CA ASP A 265 0.29 -11.39 10.49
C ASP A 265 -1.18 -11.81 10.58
N ILE A 266 -1.76 -12.03 9.40
CA ILE A 266 -3.15 -12.48 9.27
C ILE A 266 -3.27 -13.97 9.67
N ALA A 267 -4.40 -14.32 10.25
CA ALA A 267 -4.81 -15.71 10.40
C ALA A 267 -6.07 -15.96 9.56
N PRO A 268 -6.32 -17.22 9.10
CA PRO A 268 -7.46 -17.54 8.25
C PRO A 268 -8.78 -17.64 9.03
N THR A 269 -9.10 -16.55 9.75
CA THR A 269 -10.35 -16.36 10.49
C THR A 269 -10.99 -15.03 10.12
N TRP A 270 -12.30 -14.95 10.23
CA TRP A 270 -13.05 -13.73 9.91
C TRP A 270 -12.61 -12.53 10.74
N GLU A 271 -12.41 -12.73 12.03
CA GLU A 271 -12.01 -11.69 12.98
C GLU A 271 -10.59 -11.16 12.69
N ALA A 272 -9.63 -12.06 12.38
CA ALA A 272 -8.28 -11.67 12.03
C ALA A 272 -8.26 -10.91 10.70
N MET A 273 -9.00 -11.38 9.68
CA MET A 273 -9.13 -10.71 8.41
C MET A 273 -9.69 -9.29 8.57
N LEU A 274 -10.76 -9.12 9.37
CA LEU A 274 -11.31 -7.79 9.68
C LEU A 274 -10.33 -6.90 10.45
N PHE A 275 -9.53 -7.46 11.34
CA PHE A 275 -8.49 -6.71 12.04
C PHE A 275 -7.46 -6.14 11.07
N ASN A 276 -6.98 -6.96 10.14
CA ASN A 276 -6.01 -6.54 9.13
C ASN A 276 -6.63 -5.54 8.13
N PHE A 277 -7.85 -5.79 7.67
CA PHE A 277 -8.63 -4.87 6.84
C PHE A 277 -8.76 -3.49 7.50
N ASP A 278 -9.21 -3.42 8.76
CA ASP A 278 -9.40 -2.15 9.49
C ASP A 278 -8.11 -1.34 9.59
N SER A 279 -6.96 -2.03 9.72
CA SER A 279 -5.67 -1.38 9.81
C SER A 279 -5.31 -0.61 8.54
N ALA A 280 -5.74 -1.08 7.37
CA ALA A 280 -5.51 -0.45 6.08
C ALA A 280 -6.65 0.50 5.67
N ALA A 281 -7.92 0.17 5.98
CA ALA A 281 -9.10 0.91 5.51
C ALA A 281 -9.10 2.39 5.93
N SER A 282 -8.54 2.71 7.08
CA SER A 282 -8.42 4.08 7.59
C SER A 282 -7.27 4.89 6.93
N ARG A 283 -6.44 4.27 6.08
CA ARG A 283 -5.18 4.83 5.57
C ARG A 283 -5.19 5.12 4.06
N ALA A 284 -6.33 5.51 3.50
CA ALA A 284 -6.44 5.77 2.06
C ALA A 284 -5.46 6.85 1.57
N LEU A 285 -5.13 7.84 2.39
CA LEU A 285 -4.19 8.92 2.06
C LEU A 285 -2.71 8.50 2.07
N PHE A 286 -2.41 7.27 2.50
CA PHE A 286 -1.04 6.76 2.60
C PHE A 286 -0.69 5.79 1.47
N ALA A 287 -1.66 5.43 0.61
CA ALA A 287 -1.49 4.54 -0.53
C ALA A 287 -1.63 5.27 -1.86
N GLY A 288 -1.02 4.72 -2.89
CA GLY A 288 -1.11 5.21 -4.25
C GLY A 288 0.03 4.67 -5.12
N PRO A 289 0.10 5.04 -6.40
CA PRO A 289 1.16 4.58 -7.28
C PRO A 289 2.55 4.76 -6.67
N GLY A 290 3.27 3.66 -6.55
CA GLY A 290 4.61 3.61 -5.95
C GLY A 290 4.65 3.18 -4.48
N HIS A 291 3.51 3.15 -3.77
CA HIS A 291 3.44 2.61 -2.41
C HIS A 291 2.01 2.18 -2.04
N TRP A 292 1.85 0.96 -1.51
CA TRP A 292 0.56 0.35 -1.20
C TRP A 292 0.49 -0.08 0.27
N ASN A 293 -0.66 0.17 0.91
CA ASN A 293 -0.97 -0.37 2.22
C ASN A 293 -1.16 -1.89 2.10
N ASP A 294 -0.43 -2.64 2.91
CA ASP A 294 -0.43 -4.10 2.90
C ASP A 294 -1.10 -4.65 4.16
N PRO A 295 -2.38 -5.08 4.07
CA PRO A 295 -3.06 -5.74 5.20
C PRO A 295 -2.69 -7.22 5.34
N ASP A 296 -1.60 -7.68 4.69
CA ASP A 296 -1.13 -9.05 4.59
C ASP A 296 -1.75 -9.86 3.45
N MET A 297 -1.32 -11.10 3.32
CA MET A 297 -1.69 -12.03 2.26
C MET A 297 -3.19 -12.31 2.20
N LEU A 298 -3.64 -12.75 1.02
CA LEU A 298 -4.98 -13.30 0.85
C LEU A 298 -5.05 -14.71 1.43
N GLU A 299 -5.96 -14.90 2.37
CA GLU A 299 -6.31 -16.21 2.94
C GLU A 299 -7.42 -16.92 2.16
N VAL A 300 -7.74 -16.44 0.97
CA VAL A 300 -8.75 -17.08 0.09
C VAL A 300 -8.27 -18.47 -0.33
N GLY A 301 -8.98 -19.48 0.13
CA GLY A 301 -8.62 -20.90 0.02
C GLY A 301 -8.16 -21.53 1.33
N ASN A 302 -8.06 -20.75 2.44
CA ASN A 302 -7.61 -21.22 3.75
C ASN A 302 -8.70 -21.00 4.81
N GLY A 303 -8.85 -21.94 5.74
CA GLY A 303 -9.67 -21.83 6.96
C GLY A 303 -11.08 -21.29 6.72
N ALA A 304 -11.43 -20.15 7.34
CA ALA A 304 -12.75 -19.52 7.19
C ALA A 304 -13.03 -18.96 5.77
N PHE A 305 -12.12 -19.11 4.84
CA PHE A 305 -12.23 -18.64 3.45
C PHE A 305 -11.98 -19.74 2.43
N ASP A 306 -12.15 -20.99 2.82
CA ASP A 306 -11.93 -22.18 1.97
C ASP A 306 -13.10 -22.45 1.00
N GLY A 307 -13.06 -23.61 0.32
CA GLY A 307 -14.07 -24.00 -0.67
C GLY A 307 -15.48 -24.24 -0.12
N GLU A 308 -15.64 -24.34 1.20
CA GLU A 308 -16.95 -24.48 1.88
C GLU A 308 -17.48 -23.09 2.33
N HIS A 309 -16.63 -22.07 2.41
CA HIS A 309 -16.94 -20.74 2.91
C HIS A 309 -16.84 -19.65 1.82
N LEU A 310 -17.39 -19.90 0.64
CA LEU A 310 -17.26 -19.02 -0.54
C LEU A 310 -17.82 -17.60 -0.34
N VAL A 311 -18.80 -17.40 0.55
CA VAL A 311 -19.34 -16.06 0.87
C VAL A 311 -18.27 -15.23 1.55
N ALA A 312 -17.64 -15.76 2.59
CA ALA A 312 -16.56 -15.07 3.31
C ALA A 312 -15.30 -14.92 2.43
N ALA A 313 -15.00 -15.92 1.58
CA ALA A 313 -13.89 -15.84 0.63
C ALA A 313 -14.07 -14.69 -0.39
N ARG A 314 -15.30 -14.52 -0.94
CA ARG A 314 -15.64 -13.37 -1.80
C ARG A 314 -15.54 -12.04 -1.05
N ALA A 315 -16.00 -12.02 0.21
CA ALA A 315 -15.87 -10.83 1.05
C ALA A 315 -14.40 -10.43 1.23
N HIS A 316 -13.53 -11.37 1.58
CA HIS A 316 -12.11 -11.15 1.73
C HIS A 316 -11.48 -10.57 0.44
N MET A 317 -11.71 -11.21 -0.72
CA MET A 317 -11.21 -10.73 -2.01
C MET A 317 -11.75 -9.33 -2.37
N SER A 318 -13.04 -9.05 -2.08
CA SER A 318 -13.67 -7.75 -2.33
C SER A 318 -13.04 -6.64 -1.49
N LEU A 319 -12.76 -6.93 -0.21
CA LEU A 319 -12.18 -5.98 0.72
C LEU A 319 -10.74 -5.62 0.34
N TRP A 320 -9.91 -6.60 -0.05
CA TRP A 320 -8.56 -6.32 -0.57
C TRP A 320 -8.62 -5.51 -1.87
N ALA A 321 -9.51 -5.86 -2.80
CA ALA A 321 -9.63 -5.15 -4.07
C ALA A 321 -10.08 -3.68 -3.90
N VAL A 322 -11.03 -3.39 -3.02
CA VAL A 322 -11.45 -2.01 -2.77
C VAL A 322 -10.36 -1.20 -2.09
N LEU A 323 -9.52 -1.84 -1.26
CA LEU A 323 -8.36 -1.20 -0.63
C LEU A 323 -7.21 -0.93 -1.60
N ALA A 324 -7.21 -1.48 -2.82
CA ALA A 324 -6.00 -1.53 -3.66
C ALA A 324 -4.81 -2.15 -2.90
N ALA A 325 -5.08 -3.24 -2.19
CA ALA A 325 -4.08 -3.95 -1.40
C ALA A 325 -3.29 -4.92 -2.28
N PRO A 326 -2.02 -5.20 -1.98
CA PRO A 326 -1.29 -6.26 -2.68
C PRO A 326 -2.06 -7.58 -2.67
N LEU A 327 -2.31 -8.16 -3.86
CA LEU A 327 -2.99 -9.44 -3.99
C LEU A 327 -1.96 -10.58 -3.97
N ILE A 328 -1.43 -10.88 -2.80
CA ILE A 328 -0.47 -11.97 -2.60
C ILE A 328 -1.23 -13.18 -2.05
N LEU A 329 -1.36 -14.24 -2.85
CA LEU A 329 -2.02 -15.47 -2.47
C LEU A 329 -1.21 -16.22 -1.39
N GLY A 330 -1.88 -16.70 -0.35
CA GLY A 330 -1.28 -17.47 0.76
C GLY A 330 -1.74 -18.92 0.82
N ASN A 331 -2.49 -19.43 -0.17
CA ASN A 331 -3.02 -20.79 -0.15
C ASN A 331 -2.19 -21.78 -0.97
N ASP A 332 -2.35 -23.08 -0.70
CA ASP A 332 -1.80 -24.14 -1.56
C ASP A 332 -2.66 -24.30 -2.82
N LEU A 333 -2.13 -23.85 -3.97
CA LEU A 333 -2.85 -23.87 -5.26
C LEU A 333 -3.18 -25.28 -5.74
N ARG A 334 -2.48 -26.33 -5.27
CA ARG A 334 -2.79 -27.74 -5.57
C ARG A 334 -4.15 -28.16 -4.99
N ARG A 335 -4.62 -27.43 -3.96
CA ARG A 335 -5.89 -27.71 -3.26
C ARG A 335 -7.02 -26.75 -3.65
N MET A 336 -6.80 -25.93 -4.66
CA MET A 336 -7.74 -24.92 -5.10
C MET A 336 -8.99 -25.56 -5.70
N THR A 337 -10.16 -25.31 -5.10
CA THR A 337 -11.45 -25.74 -5.65
C THR A 337 -11.89 -24.84 -6.83
N PRO A 338 -12.80 -25.29 -7.70
CA PRO A 338 -13.35 -24.42 -8.76
C PRO A 338 -13.96 -23.11 -8.24
N GLY A 339 -14.60 -23.14 -7.06
CA GLY A 339 -15.16 -21.95 -6.42
C GLY A 339 -14.08 -20.94 -6.01
N ILE A 340 -12.99 -21.41 -5.41
CA ILE A 340 -11.83 -20.58 -5.05
C ILE A 340 -11.15 -20.06 -6.30
N ALA A 341 -10.94 -20.89 -7.33
CA ALA A 341 -10.35 -20.45 -8.59
C ALA A 341 -11.17 -19.33 -9.26
N ALA A 342 -12.50 -19.43 -9.21
CA ALA A 342 -13.38 -18.40 -9.74
C ALA A 342 -13.31 -17.08 -8.93
N ILE A 343 -13.03 -17.14 -7.62
CA ILE A 343 -12.88 -15.95 -6.77
C ILE A 343 -11.56 -15.24 -7.09
N ILE A 344 -10.43 -15.93 -6.97
CA ILE A 344 -9.12 -15.31 -7.18
C ILE A 344 -8.86 -14.96 -8.65
N GLY A 345 -9.53 -15.59 -9.60
CA GLY A 345 -9.48 -15.33 -11.03
C GLY A 345 -10.53 -14.35 -11.56
N ASN A 346 -11.35 -13.72 -10.70
CA ASN A 346 -12.39 -12.79 -11.14
C ASN A 346 -11.77 -11.50 -11.70
N ARG A 347 -11.84 -11.36 -13.03
CA ARG A 347 -11.22 -10.23 -13.76
C ARG A 347 -11.82 -8.87 -13.39
N ASP A 348 -13.11 -8.80 -13.10
CA ASP A 348 -13.80 -7.55 -12.76
C ASP A 348 -13.36 -7.06 -11.36
N VAL A 349 -13.18 -7.96 -10.41
CA VAL A 349 -12.68 -7.66 -9.07
C VAL A 349 -11.19 -7.28 -9.11
N ILE A 350 -10.38 -8.02 -9.87
CA ILE A 350 -8.96 -7.67 -10.10
C ILE A 350 -8.84 -6.29 -10.76
N ALA A 351 -9.72 -5.96 -11.72
CA ALA A 351 -9.71 -4.64 -12.36
C ALA A 351 -10.05 -3.48 -11.40
N VAL A 352 -10.83 -3.75 -10.34
CA VAL A 352 -11.03 -2.77 -9.26
C VAL A 352 -9.73 -2.56 -8.49
N ASP A 353 -9.04 -3.63 -8.12
CA ASP A 353 -7.78 -3.56 -7.41
C ASP A 353 -6.72 -2.80 -8.23
N GLN A 354 -6.55 -3.17 -9.49
CA GLN A 354 -5.53 -2.71 -10.41
C GLN A 354 -5.91 -1.42 -11.18
N ASP A 355 -6.95 -0.69 -10.74
CA ASP A 355 -7.39 0.52 -11.44
C ASP A 355 -6.27 1.58 -11.51
N ALA A 356 -6.09 2.15 -12.71
CA ALA A 356 -4.97 3.05 -13.03
C ALA A 356 -4.98 4.38 -12.26
N ALA A 357 -6.10 4.80 -11.63
CA ALA A 357 -6.11 5.96 -10.74
C ALA A 357 -5.27 5.71 -9.48
N GLY A 358 -5.06 4.44 -9.11
CA GLY A 358 -4.29 4.06 -7.94
C GLY A 358 -4.90 4.47 -6.61
N ASN A 359 -6.18 4.81 -6.59
CA ASN A 359 -6.87 5.19 -5.36
C ASN A 359 -7.13 3.97 -4.48
N GLN A 360 -6.94 4.12 -3.19
CA GLN A 360 -7.52 3.22 -2.19
C GLN A 360 -8.97 3.65 -1.91
N GLY A 361 -9.87 2.69 -1.65
CA GLY A 361 -11.22 2.97 -1.20
C GLY A 361 -11.24 3.64 0.18
N VAL A 362 -12.19 4.55 0.35
CA VAL A 362 -12.43 5.26 1.61
C VAL A 362 -13.69 4.73 2.28
N VAL A 363 -13.69 4.72 3.59
CA VAL A 363 -14.91 4.41 4.36
C VAL A 363 -15.88 5.56 4.22
N ILE A 364 -17.11 5.26 3.81
CA ILE A 364 -18.21 6.23 3.68
C ILE A 364 -19.04 6.25 4.96
N SER A 365 -19.45 5.08 5.43
CA SER A 365 -20.27 4.98 6.63
C SER A 365 -20.06 3.68 7.40
N ARG A 366 -20.33 3.74 8.71
CA ARG A 366 -20.39 2.58 9.61
C ARG A 366 -21.67 2.66 10.41
N ALA A 367 -22.48 1.60 10.36
CA ALA A 367 -23.75 1.51 11.08
C ALA A 367 -23.94 0.11 11.66
N GLY A 368 -23.77 -0.06 12.98
CA GLY A 368 -23.81 -1.36 13.62
C GLY A 368 -22.76 -2.32 13.04
N ALA A 369 -23.23 -3.44 12.49
CA ALA A 369 -22.37 -4.41 11.78
C ALA A 369 -22.17 -4.09 10.29
N GLY A 370 -22.80 -3.04 9.77
CA GLY A 370 -22.71 -2.64 8.36
C GLY A 370 -21.60 -1.62 8.14
N GLU A 371 -20.87 -1.75 7.04
CA GLU A 371 -19.86 -0.79 6.60
C GLU A 371 -19.93 -0.59 5.09
N VAL A 372 -19.77 0.66 4.64
CA VAL A 372 -19.74 1.01 3.22
C VAL A 372 -18.40 1.67 2.90
N LEU A 373 -17.73 1.17 1.86
CA LEU A 373 -16.54 1.79 1.29
C LEU A 373 -16.79 2.16 -0.18
N ALA A 374 -16.13 3.22 -0.62
CA ALA A 374 -16.14 3.63 -2.02
C ALA A 374 -14.73 3.93 -2.51
N LYS A 375 -14.36 3.36 -3.65
CA LYS A 375 -13.12 3.61 -4.38
C LYS A 375 -13.43 4.35 -5.66
N ALA A 376 -12.89 5.55 -5.82
CA ALA A 376 -12.97 6.27 -7.09
C ALA A 376 -12.08 5.58 -8.14
N LEU A 377 -12.65 5.28 -9.30
CA LEU A 377 -11.96 4.64 -10.42
C LEU A 377 -11.42 5.69 -11.40
N SER A 378 -10.58 5.27 -12.33
CA SER A 378 -9.92 6.12 -13.32
C SER A 378 -10.89 6.88 -14.23
N THR A 379 -12.11 6.36 -14.46
CA THR A 379 -13.16 7.06 -15.18
C THR A 379 -13.98 7.92 -14.22
N THR A 380 -14.06 9.23 -14.51
CA THR A 380 -14.85 10.18 -13.70
C THR A 380 -16.30 9.74 -13.52
N GLY A 381 -16.80 9.80 -12.29
CA GLY A 381 -18.14 9.33 -11.92
C GLY A 381 -18.27 7.81 -11.77
N HIS A 382 -17.21 7.04 -12.02
CA HIS A 382 -17.20 5.60 -11.77
C HIS A 382 -16.59 5.31 -10.40
N LYS A 383 -17.25 4.44 -9.65
CA LYS A 383 -16.79 3.99 -8.33
C LYS A 383 -16.94 2.48 -8.17
N ALA A 384 -16.04 1.86 -7.43
CA ALA A 384 -16.29 0.57 -6.83
C ALA A 384 -16.82 0.78 -5.41
N VAL A 385 -17.98 0.19 -5.10
CA VAL A 385 -18.65 0.35 -3.80
C VAL A 385 -18.79 -1.02 -3.16
N ALA A 386 -18.17 -1.20 -1.99
CA ALA A 386 -18.30 -2.38 -1.17
C ALA A 386 -19.29 -2.11 -0.03
N LEU A 387 -20.36 -2.93 0.04
CA LEU A 387 -21.29 -2.95 1.16
C LEU A 387 -21.02 -4.22 1.95
N VAL A 388 -20.67 -4.09 3.21
CA VAL A 388 -20.09 -5.16 4.03
C VAL A 388 -20.97 -5.44 5.23
N ASN A 389 -21.38 -6.70 5.40
CA ASN A 389 -21.94 -7.20 6.64
C ASN A 389 -20.84 -7.88 7.47
N ARG A 390 -20.39 -7.21 8.52
CA ARG A 390 -19.35 -7.70 9.43
C ARG A 390 -19.89 -8.65 10.51
N GLY A 391 -21.23 -8.76 10.59
CA GLY A 391 -21.94 -9.47 11.65
C GLY A 391 -22.31 -10.90 11.32
N LYS A 392 -23.01 -11.52 12.29
CA LYS A 392 -23.47 -12.91 12.24
C LYS A 392 -24.97 -13.03 11.92
N ALA A 393 -25.65 -11.93 11.64
CA ALA A 393 -27.06 -11.88 11.23
C ALA A 393 -27.17 -11.11 9.91
N SER A 394 -28.17 -11.45 9.10
CA SER A 394 -28.50 -10.70 7.88
C SER A 394 -28.89 -9.24 8.23
N LEU A 395 -28.53 -8.32 7.36
CA LEU A 395 -28.91 -6.92 7.50
C LEU A 395 -29.15 -6.28 6.12
N THR A 396 -29.96 -5.22 6.10
CA THR A 396 -30.09 -4.35 4.93
C THR A 396 -29.16 -3.15 5.11
N LEU A 397 -28.26 -2.93 4.16
CA LEU A 397 -27.34 -1.82 4.14
C LEU A 397 -27.67 -0.90 2.97
N ALA A 398 -27.60 0.40 3.20
CA ALA A 398 -27.89 1.39 2.15
C ALA A 398 -26.93 2.57 2.21
N VAL A 399 -26.72 3.20 1.05
CA VAL A 399 -25.91 4.42 0.90
C VAL A 399 -26.57 5.34 -0.12
N ASP A 400 -26.57 6.63 0.14
CA ASP A 400 -27.05 7.62 -0.80
C ASP A 400 -25.96 7.97 -1.83
N LEU A 401 -26.35 8.18 -3.08
CA LEU A 401 -25.40 8.53 -4.14
C LEU A 401 -24.68 9.85 -3.85
N ALA A 402 -25.34 10.77 -3.13
CA ALA A 402 -24.74 12.02 -2.69
C ALA A 402 -23.53 11.80 -1.77
N ASP A 403 -23.59 10.82 -0.85
CA ASP A 403 -22.48 10.48 0.06
C ASP A 403 -21.28 9.89 -0.71
N LEU A 404 -21.54 9.38 -1.91
CA LEU A 404 -20.52 8.91 -2.85
C LEU A 404 -19.99 10.03 -3.77
N GLY A 405 -20.45 11.27 -3.62
CA GLY A 405 -20.11 12.38 -4.52
C GLY A 405 -20.77 12.27 -5.90
N LEU A 406 -21.84 11.48 -6.01
CA LEU A 406 -22.59 11.27 -7.27
C LEU A 406 -23.94 11.99 -7.24
N SER A 407 -24.43 12.34 -8.43
CA SER A 407 -25.74 12.96 -8.61
C SER A 407 -26.86 12.02 -8.15
N SER A 408 -27.70 12.48 -7.23
CA SER A 408 -28.89 11.76 -6.76
C SER A 408 -30.03 11.71 -7.79
N THR A 409 -29.99 12.55 -8.81
CA THR A 409 -31.07 12.70 -9.82
C THR A 409 -30.71 12.15 -11.18
N ALA A 410 -29.42 12.02 -11.51
CA ALA A 410 -28.97 11.42 -12.76
C ALA A 410 -29.10 9.88 -12.73
N PRO A 411 -29.48 9.25 -13.86
CA PRO A 411 -29.50 7.80 -13.95
C PRO A 411 -28.12 7.22 -13.61
N THR A 412 -28.10 6.24 -12.72
CA THR A 412 -26.90 5.53 -12.28
C THR A 412 -27.04 4.06 -12.57
N THR A 413 -26.03 3.43 -13.17
CA THR A 413 -25.97 1.98 -13.41
C THR A 413 -25.15 1.32 -12.31
N LEU A 414 -25.66 0.24 -11.76
CA LEU A 414 -24.96 -0.64 -10.83
C LEU A 414 -24.69 -1.96 -11.53
N ARG A 415 -23.48 -2.48 -11.40
CA ARG A 415 -23.14 -3.84 -11.80
C ARG A 415 -22.52 -4.56 -10.61
N ASP A 416 -23.12 -5.67 -10.20
CA ASP A 416 -22.56 -6.59 -9.23
C ASP A 416 -21.39 -7.37 -9.86
N LEU A 417 -20.21 -7.28 -9.26
CA LEU A 417 -18.99 -7.85 -9.85
C LEU A 417 -18.83 -9.36 -9.61
N TRP A 418 -19.67 -9.93 -8.75
CA TRP A 418 -19.70 -11.37 -8.51
C TRP A 418 -20.72 -12.09 -9.39
N SER A 419 -21.94 -11.58 -9.48
CA SER A 419 -23.00 -12.17 -10.30
C SER A 419 -23.01 -11.67 -11.74
N GLY A 420 -22.37 -10.54 -12.03
CA GLY A 420 -22.43 -9.85 -13.32
C GLY A 420 -23.76 -9.13 -13.58
N ALA A 421 -24.72 -9.23 -12.66
CA ALA A 421 -26.04 -8.60 -12.80
C ALA A 421 -25.96 -7.08 -12.80
N SER A 422 -26.72 -6.44 -13.70
CA SER A 422 -26.76 -4.98 -13.79
C SER A 422 -28.18 -4.47 -13.57
N ARG A 423 -28.29 -3.31 -12.89
CA ARG A 423 -29.56 -2.60 -12.67
C ARG A 423 -29.37 -1.10 -12.68
N ARG A 424 -30.42 -0.35 -12.91
CA ARG A 424 -30.43 1.12 -12.80
C ARG A 424 -31.00 1.55 -11.46
N VAL A 425 -30.48 2.65 -10.96
CA VAL A 425 -30.97 3.37 -9.78
C VAL A 425 -31.43 4.76 -10.21
N SER A 426 -32.65 5.12 -9.83
CA SER A 426 -33.28 6.41 -10.17
C SER A 426 -33.75 7.20 -8.95
N ASN A 427 -33.66 6.59 -7.76
CA ASN A 427 -34.11 7.21 -6.50
C ASN A 427 -32.95 7.74 -5.65
N GLY A 428 -31.74 7.84 -6.23
CA GLY A 428 -30.57 8.37 -5.56
C GLY A 428 -29.99 7.51 -4.43
N ARG A 429 -30.45 6.24 -4.27
CA ARG A 429 -30.07 5.41 -3.14
C ARG A 429 -29.76 3.96 -3.59
N ILE A 430 -28.63 3.42 -3.12
CA ILE A 430 -28.28 2.00 -3.25
C ILE A 430 -28.72 1.30 -1.98
N SER A 431 -29.46 0.19 -2.12
CA SER A 431 -29.84 -0.67 -0.98
C SER A 431 -29.69 -2.12 -1.37
N VAL A 432 -29.10 -2.91 -0.46
CA VAL A 432 -28.89 -4.36 -0.61
C VAL A 432 -29.14 -5.07 0.71
N GLU A 433 -29.69 -6.29 0.62
CA GLU A 433 -29.74 -7.23 1.72
C GLU A 433 -28.49 -8.09 1.70
N LEU A 434 -27.82 -8.24 2.84
CA LEU A 434 -26.56 -8.95 2.99
C LEU A 434 -26.72 -10.09 3.99
N ALA A 435 -26.32 -11.29 3.60
CA ALA A 435 -26.15 -12.42 4.52
C ALA A 435 -25.01 -12.13 5.53
N PRO A 436 -24.91 -12.94 6.61
CA PRO A 436 -23.76 -12.87 7.52
C PRO A 436 -22.43 -12.98 6.78
N GLN A 437 -21.48 -12.12 7.13
CA GLN A 437 -20.12 -12.10 6.55
C GLN A 437 -20.07 -11.88 5.02
N GLU A 438 -21.13 -11.35 4.44
CA GLU A 438 -21.19 -11.06 3.01
C GLU A 438 -20.68 -9.66 2.69
N THR A 439 -20.02 -9.53 1.54
CA THR A 439 -19.70 -8.27 0.90
C THR A 439 -20.24 -8.28 -0.52
N VAL A 440 -21.12 -7.34 -0.84
CA VAL A 440 -21.52 -7.03 -2.21
C VAL A 440 -20.56 -5.96 -2.73
N LEU A 441 -19.90 -6.26 -3.85
CA LEU A 441 -19.00 -5.33 -4.54
C LEU A 441 -19.64 -4.88 -5.86
N LEU A 442 -19.99 -3.61 -5.93
CA LEU A 442 -20.66 -2.99 -7.07
C LEU A 442 -19.71 -2.08 -7.84
N LYS A 443 -19.71 -2.18 -9.16
CA LYS A 443 -19.28 -1.07 -10.02
C LYS A 443 -20.46 -0.13 -10.21
N VAL A 444 -20.28 1.12 -9.82
CA VAL A 444 -21.28 2.18 -9.89
C VAL A 444 -20.84 3.16 -10.96
N GLU A 445 -21.69 3.35 -12.00
CA GLU A 445 -21.44 4.26 -13.12
C GLU A 445 -22.50 5.36 -13.07
N GLY A 446 -22.11 6.50 -12.52
CA GLY A 446 -22.96 7.68 -12.32
C GLY A 446 -22.31 8.95 -12.86
N ARG A 447 -23.01 10.07 -12.69
CA ARG A 447 -22.44 11.41 -12.91
C ARG A 447 -21.98 11.97 -11.57
N PRO A 448 -20.87 12.73 -11.50
CA PRO A 448 -20.55 13.51 -10.33
C PRO A 448 -21.70 14.42 -9.90
N ALA A 449 -21.81 14.70 -8.61
CA ALA A 449 -22.80 15.63 -8.08
C ALA A 449 -22.57 17.06 -8.63
N GLU A 450 -21.31 17.42 -8.81
CA GLU A 450 -20.86 18.66 -9.44
C GLU A 450 -19.85 18.30 -10.54
N ASP A 451 -20.18 18.61 -11.81
CA ASP A 451 -19.43 18.10 -12.97
C ASP A 451 -17.93 18.48 -12.98
N ASP A 452 -17.58 19.65 -12.41
CA ASP A 452 -16.21 20.19 -12.43
C ASP A 452 -15.51 20.16 -11.06
N VAL A 453 -16.04 19.40 -10.08
CA VAL A 453 -15.49 19.37 -8.74
C VAL A 453 -15.04 17.95 -8.38
N ASP A 454 -13.79 17.84 -7.90
CA ASP A 454 -13.28 16.65 -7.22
C ASP A 454 -13.28 16.90 -5.71
N GLN A 455 -13.56 15.83 -4.95
CA GLN A 455 -13.43 15.80 -3.48
C GLN A 455 -12.24 14.93 -3.06
N PRO A 456 -11.75 15.01 -1.83
CA PRO A 456 -10.64 14.17 -1.36
C PRO A 456 -10.84 12.67 -1.62
N ALA A 457 -12.08 12.16 -1.51
CA ALA A 457 -12.43 10.77 -1.78
C ALA A 457 -12.32 10.36 -3.27
N ASP A 458 -12.21 11.33 -4.19
CA ASP A 458 -12.00 11.07 -5.62
C ASP A 458 -10.52 10.92 -5.99
N LEU A 459 -9.62 11.37 -5.12
CA LEU A 459 -8.19 11.48 -5.42
C LEU A 459 -7.26 11.19 -4.22
N PRO A 460 -7.55 10.19 -3.36
CA PRO A 460 -6.71 9.94 -2.19
C PRO A 460 -5.25 9.63 -2.55
N ALA A 461 -4.99 8.99 -3.68
CA ALA A 461 -3.64 8.69 -4.17
C ALA A 461 -2.76 9.93 -4.45
N ARG A 462 -3.34 11.13 -4.51
CA ARG A 462 -2.62 12.39 -4.72
C ARG A 462 -2.15 13.06 -3.44
N PHE A 463 -2.48 12.48 -2.30
CA PHE A 463 -2.06 12.99 -1.00
C PHE A 463 -0.74 12.35 -0.56
N ASP A 464 0.08 13.16 0.09
CA ASP A 464 1.24 12.72 0.88
C ASP A 464 1.08 13.30 2.28
N VAL A 465 1.06 12.44 3.28
CA VAL A 465 0.84 12.80 4.68
C VAL A 465 2.17 12.77 5.41
N ALA A 466 2.49 13.83 6.12
CA ALA A 466 3.67 13.91 6.97
C ALA A 466 3.29 14.41 8.37
N ASP A 467 4.05 13.95 9.37
CA ASP A 467 3.97 14.44 10.73
C ASP A 467 5.02 15.57 10.96
N GLU A 468 4.60 16.65 11.58
CA GLU A 468 5.47 17.76 11.97
C GLU A 468 5.77 17.74 13.49
N GLY A 469 5.80 16.54 14.10
CA GLY A 469 6.19 16.34 15.49
C GLY A 469 5.08 15.85 16.42
N TYR A 470 3.96 15.35 15.86
CA TYR A 470 2.94 14.67 16.63
C TYR A 470 3.41 13.26 17.03
N LYS A 471 3.03 12.83 18.23
CA LYS A 471 3.19 11.44 18.66
C LYS A 471 1.82 10.87 18.97
N ALA A 472 1.50 9.70 18.39
CA ALA A 472 0.27 9.00 18.71
C ALA A 472 0.20 8.70 20.22
N PRO A 473 -0.98 8.77 20.82
CA PRO A 473 -1.18 8.38 22.22
C PRO A 473 -0.76 6.92 22.46
N ASP A 474 -0.12 6.66 23.59
CA ASP A 474 0.43 5.36 24.00
C ASP A 474 -0.55 4.16 23.95
N ARG A 475 -1.84 4.42 23.95
CA ARG A 475 -2.88 3.40 24.16
C ARG A 475 -3.70 3.08 22.92
N THR A 476 -3.40 3.69 21.81
CA THR A 476 -4.22 3.51 20.61
C THR A 476 -3.68 2.37 19.78
N PRO A 477 -4.45 1.29 19.52
CA PRO A 477 -4.09 0.31 18.53
C PRO A 477 -3.74 1.02 17.22
N ALA A 478 -2.71 0.56 16.51
CA ALA A 478 -2.23 1.16 15.26
C ALA A 478 -3.34 1.41 14.22
N ARG A 479 -4.48 0.72 14.36
CA ARG A 479 -5.66 0.85 13.52
C ARG A 479 -6.60 2.00 13.88
N GLN A 480 -6.54 2.56 15.09
CA GLN A 480 -7.52 3.55 15.58
C GLN A 480 -7.05 4.99 15.43
N TRP A 481 -5.73 5.22 15.39
CA TRP A 481 -5.17 6.54 15.16
C TRP A 481 -4.45 6.62 13.84
N VAL A 482 -4.84 7.59 13.04
CA VAL A 482 -4.21 7.87 11.75
C VAL A 482 -4.03 9.38 11.65
N LEU A 483 -2.89 9.84 11.18
CA LEU A 483 -2.57 11.27 11.09
C LEU A 483 -3.61 12.07 10.29
N ALA A 484 -4.21 11.45 9.27
CA ALA A 484 -5.22 12.09 8.43
C ALA A 484 -6.19 11.05 7.86
N GLN A 485 -7.50 11.37 7.88
CA GLN A 485 -8.55 10.53 7.31
C GLN A 485 -9.58 11.39 6.55
N ILE A 486 -10.16 10.81 5.49
CA ILE A 486 -11.26 11.41 4.74
C ILE A 486 -12.58 11.07 5.43
N GLY A 487 -13.41 12.08 5.72
CA GLY A 487 -14.74 11.91 6.32
C GLY A 487 -14.76 11.44 7.78
N PHE A 488 -13.58 11.24 8.37
CA PHE A 488 -13.41 10.79 9.75
C PHE A 488 -12.34 11.61 10.47
N ARG A 489 -12.45 11.62 11.79
CA ARG A 489 -11.43 12.17 12.70
C ARG A 489 -10.25 11.19 12.82
N PRO A 490 -9.07 11.65 13.28
CA PRO A 490 -7.92 10.77 13.54
C PRO A 490 -8.22 9.57 14.43
N ASP A 491 -9.18 9.70 15.35
CA ASP A 491 -9.63 8.64 16.28
C ASP A 491 -10.68 7.69 15.67
N GLY A 492 -10.99 7.82 14.37
CA GLY A 492 -11.94 6.98 13.66
C GLY A 492 -13.41 7.32 13.86
N GLN A 493 -13.72 8.38 14.62
CA GLN A 493 -15.10 8.88 14.71
C GLN A 493 -15.49 9.66 13.46
N PRO A 494 -16.76 9.66 13.03
CA PRO A 494 -17.21 10.47 11.91
C PRO A 494 -16.82 11.94 12.06
N LEU A 495 -16.35 12.56 11.00
CA LEU A 495 -16.07 13.99 10.96
C LEU A 495 -17.40 14.72 10.71
N MET A 496 -17.87 15.44 11.71
CA MET A 496 -19.18 16.11 11.68
C MET A 496 -19.03 17.59 11.31
N ARG A 497 -19.89 18.08 10.42
CA ARG A 497 -20.08 19.50 10.10
C ARG A 497 -21.58 19.83 10.09
N ASP A 498 -21.96 20.81 10.88
CA ASP A 498 -23.33 21.35 10.94
C ASP A 498 -24.42 20.25 11.15
N GLY A 499 -24.09 19.19 11.92
CA GLY A 499 -25.00 18.09 12.26
C GLY A 499 -25.00 16.90 11.31
N ALA A 500 -24.25 16.94 10.19
CA ALA A 500 -24.10 15.85 9.25
C ALA A 500 -22.63 15.40 9.13
N GLN A 501 -22.39 14.18 8.64
CA GLN A 501 -21.05 13.72 8.34
C GLN A 501 -20.50 14.48 7.14
N ASP A 502 -19.27 14.99 7.24
CA ASP A 502 -18.57 15.70 6.17
C ASP A 502 -17.71 14.73 5.36
N HIS A 503 -18.27 14.11 4.34
CA HIS A 503 -17.57 13.17 3.45
C HIS A 503 -16.49 13.84 2.60
N ALA A 504 -16.53 15.16 2.41
CA ALA A 504 -15.54 15.97 1.71
C ALA A 504 -14.46 16.52 2.66
N GLY A 505 -14.58 16.29 3.95
CA GLY A 505 -13.65 16.78 4.97
C GLY A 505 -12.47 15.86 5.19
N LEU A 506 -11.41 16.44 5.74
CA LEU A 506 -10.18 15.78 6.17
C LEU A 506 -9.99 16.00 7.66
N GLY A 507 -10.18 14.98 8.49
CA GLY A 507 -9.81 15.03 9.89
C GLY A 507 -8.33 14.74 10.05
N VAL A 508 -7.59 15.61 10.74
CA VAL A 508 -6.14 15.52 10.86
C VAL A 508 -5.69 15.74 12.30
N THR A 509 -4.57 15.16 12.68
CA THR A 509 -3.89 15.52 13.93
C THR A 509 -3.27 16.90 13.80
N ALA A 510 -3.26 17.66 14.89
CA ALA A 510 -2.41 18.84 14.97
C ALA A 510 -0.95 18.41 14.80
N GLY A 511 -0.19 19.14 14.00
CA GLY A 511 1.18 18.77 13.63
C GLY A 511 1.30 17.99 12.32
N SER A 512 0.17 17.72 11.65
CA SER A 512 0.20 17.08 10.32
C SER A 512 0.39 18.09 9.21
N ARG A 513 1.04 17.63 8.14
CA ARG A 513 1.14 18.32 6.84
C ARG A 513 0.58 17.41 5.76
N LEU A 514 -0.39 17.92 5.02
CA LEU A 514 -0.91 17.27 3.82
C LEU A 514 -0.32 17.97 2.60
N ARG A 515 0.36 17.24 1.75
CA ARG A 515 0.78 17.68 0.42
C ARG A 515 -0.16 17.05 -0.60
N ILE A 516 -0.69 17.86 -1.50
CA ILE A 516 -1.65 17.44 -2.50
C ILE A 516 -1.11 17.79 -3.87
N ASP A 517 -0.93 16.78 -4.71
CA ASP A 517 -0.52 16.95 -6.10
C ASP A 517 -1.69 17.50 -6.93
N LEU A 518 -1.61 18.77 -7.31
CA LEU A 518 -2.58 19.44 -8.16
C LEU A 518 -2.30 19.19 -9.65
N ALA A 519 -1.06 18.97 -10.03
CA ALA A 519 -0.60 18.75 -11.42
C ALA A 519 -1.17 19.78 -12.44
N GLY A 520 -1.40 21.04 -12.03
CA GLY A 520 -1.95 22.10 -12.86
C GLY A 520 -3.40 21.91 -13.31
N ARG A 521 -4.15 20.98 -12.74
CA ARG A 521 -5.50 20.56 -13.17
C ARG A 521 -6.63 21.44 -12.67
N TYR A 522 -6.39 22.23 -11.63
CA TYR A 522 -7.41 22.94 -10.89
C TYR A 522 -7.26 24.45 -11.05
N ASP A 523 -8.39 25.15 -11.10
CA ASP A 523 -8.45 26.60 -11.09
C ASP A 523 -8.63 27.15 -9.67
N ARG A 524 -9.35 26.40 -8.83
CA ARG A 524 -9.71 26.83 -7.48
C ARG A 524 -9.76 25.66 -6.51
N VAL A 525 -9.37 25.92 -5.26
CA VAL A 525 -9.60 25.03 -4.11
C VAL A 525 -10.36 25.81 -3.05
N SER A 526 -11.42 25.25 -2.49
CA SER A 526 -12.12 25.80 -1.33
C SER A 526 -12.09 24.80 -0.17
N LEU A 527 -12.04 25.32 1.05
CA LEU A 527 -11.99 24.56 2.29
C LEU A 527 -12.32 25.44 3.49
N ASP A 528 -12.60 24.82 4.64
CA ASP A 528 -12.97 25.49 5.89
C ASP A 528 -12.18 24.88 7.06
N PRO A 529 -11.05 25.49 7.48
CA PRO A 529 -10.23 24.99 8.58
C PRO A 529 -10.90 25.22 9.94
N ARG A 530 -11.11 24.15 10.72
CA ARG A 530 -11.69 24.22 12.06
C ARG A 530 -10.92 23.36 13.06
N THR A 531 -10.94 23.74 14.32
CA THR A 531 -10.51 22.85 15.41
C THR A 531 -11.68 21.97 15.86
N LEU A 532 -11.40 20.72 16.23
CA LEU A 532 -12.40 19.76 16.71
C LEU A 532 -12.62 19.80 18.23
N GLY A 533 -12.18 20.86 18.88
CA GLY A 533 -12.31 21.13 20.31
C GLY A 533 -12.34 22.61 20.61
N LYS A 534 -12.46 22.99 21.88
CA LYS A 534 -12.55 24.40 22.31
C LYS A 534 -11.25 25.19 22.08
N ALA A 535 -10.12 24.50 21.90
CA ALA A 535 -8.84 25.15 21.66
C ALA A 535 -8.82 25.78 20.26
N THR A 536 -8.19 26.93 20.13
CA THR A 536 -7.84 27.52 18.83
C THR A 536 -6.46 27.01 18.39
N GLY A 537 -6.22 26.96 17.10
CA GLY A 537 -4.93 26.51 16.57
C GLY A 537 -4.54 27.27 15.30
N PRO A 538 -3.27 27.60 15.13
CA PRO A 538 -2.80 28.21 13.90
C PRO A 538 -2.89 27.22 12.73
N PHE A 539 -3.00 27.73 11.52
CA PHE A 539 -2.88 26.93 10.30
C PHE A 539 -2.15 27.73 9.22
N THR A 540 -1.53 27.00 8.30
CA THR A 540 -0.86 27.59 7.15
C THR A 540 -1.24 26.84 5.88
N ILE A 541 -1.51 27.58 4.81
CA ILE A 541 -1.76 27.01 3.47
C ILE A 541 -0.70 27.57 2.52
N ARG A 542 -0.03 26.65 1.82
CA ARG A 542 0.97 26.99 0.80
C ARG A 542 0.59 26.43 -0.56
N VAL A 543 0.95 27.17 -1.60
CA VAL A 543 0.83 26.74 -2.99
C VAL A 543 2.20 26.90 -3.64
N ASP A 544 2.72 25.82 -4.22
CA ASP A 544 4.07 25.74 -4.81
C ASP A 544 5.16 26.32 -3.87
N GLY A 545 5.06 25.94 -2.59
CA GLY A 545 5.97 26.36 -1.54
C GLY A 545 5.79 27.79 -1.01
N ARG A 546 4.89 28.60 -1.60
CA ARG A 546 4.59 29.97 -1.14
C ARG A 546 3.42 29.96 -0.17
N THR A 547 3.57 30.57 0.97
CA THR A 547 2.47 30.80 1.91
C THR A 547 1.45 31.76 1.30
N LEU A 548 0.21 31.32 1.15
CA LEU A 548 -0.90 32.14 0.69
C LEU A 548 -1.84 32.56 1.80
N VAL A 549 -2.04 31.69 2.79
CA VAL A 549 -2.92 31.94 3.93
C VAL A 549 -2.24 31.50 5.22
N GLU A 550 -2.28 32.35 6.21
CA GLU A 550 -2.01 32.04 7.61
C GLU A 550 -3.18 32.52 8.45
N GLY A 551 -3.60 31.69 9.41
CA GLY A 551 -4.75 32.04 10.23
C GLY A 551 -4.79 31.25 11.52
N VAL A 552 -5.82 31.53 12.31
CA VAL A 552 -6.11 30.82 13.55
C VAL A 552 -7.51 30.22 13.41
N ALA A 553 -7.56 28.90 13.38
CA ALA A 553 -8.81 28.17 13.33
C ALA A 553 -9.44 28.06 14.73
N SER A 554 -10.75 28.01 14.75
CA SER A 554 -11.59 27.75 15.91
C SER A 554 -12.70 26.76 15.52
N GLN A 555 -13.68 26.54 16.36
CA GLN A 555 -14.89 25.80 16.00
C GLN A 555 -15.81 26.57 15.02
N GLN A 556 -15.60 27.89 14.88
CA GLN A 556 -16.41 28.72 13.97
C GLN A 556 -15.95 28.56 12.53
N PRO A 557 -16.86 28.68 11.55
CA PRO A 557 -16.52 28.65 10.13
C PRO A 557 -15.46 29.69 9.76
N HIS A 558 -14.49 29.25 8.93
CA HIS A 558 -13.45 30.10 8.39
C HIS A 558 -13.21 29.76 6.91
N PRO A 559 -14.20 30.00 6.02
CA PRO A 559 -14.11 29.57 4.62
C PRO A 559 -12.95 30.25 3.89
N VAL A 560 -12.13 29.44 3.25
CA VAL A 560 -10.98 29.87 2.46
C VAL A 560 -11.19 29.45 1.00
N VAL A 561 -10.93 30.38 0.09
CA VAL A 561 -10.95 30.12 -1.36
C VAL A 561 -9.58 30.48 -1.93
N LEU A 562 -8.94 29.53 -2.61
CA LEU A 562 -7.62 29.68 -3.21
C LEU A 562 -7.74 29.64 -4.73
N HIS A 563 -7.08 30.57 -5.44
CA HIS A 563 -6.87 30.49 -6.88
C HIS A 563 -5.56 29.76 -7.14
N VAL A 564 -5.64 28.57 -7.76
CA VAL A 564 -4.52 27.62 -7.91
C VAL A 564 -4.23 27.28 -9.38
N ARG A 565 -4.67 28.13 -10.31
CA ARG A 565 -4.47 27.89 -11.75
C ARG A 565 -3.00 27.67 -12.09
N GLY A 566 -2.69 26.50 -12.67
CA GLY A 566 -1.34 26.11 -13.06
C GLY A 566 -0.45 25.61 -11.92
N ALA A 567 -0.93 25.67 -10.66
CA ALA A 567 -0.18 25.20 -9.51
C ALA A 567 0.05 23.69 -9.54
N GLN A 568 1.23 23.28 -9.06
CA GLN A 568 1.61 21.87 -9.01
C GLN A 568 1.27 21.24 -7.66
N GLN A 569 1.42 21.98 -6.56
CA GLN A 569 1.29 21.45 -5.21
C GLN A 569 0.51 22.39 -4.30
N LEU A 570 -0.36 21.81 -3.47
CA LEU A 570 -0.99 22.45 -2.32
C LEU A 570 -0.48 21.81 -1.04
N GLU A 571 -0.12 22.60 -0.03
CA GLU A 571 0.19 22.12 1.31
C GLU A 571 -0.80 22.70 2.32
N LEU A 572 -1.41 21.80 3.10
CA LEU A 572 -2.27 22.14 4.25
C LEU A 572 -1.52 21.75 5.52
N ILE A 573 -1.20 22.71 6.37
CA ILE A 573 -0.36 22.54 7.55
C ILE A 573 -1.15 22.88 8.80
N ALA A 574 -1.30 21.91 9.67
CA ALA A 574 -1.89 22.05 11.02
C ALA A 574 -0.76 21.88 12.04
N PRO A 575 -0.05 22.94 12.41
CA PRO A 575 1.10 22.85 13.32
C PRO A 575 0.69 22.37 14.71
N PRO A 576 1.64 21.79 15.48
CA PRO A 576 1.36 21.26 16.80
C PRO A 576 0.75 22.33 17.70
N PRO A 577 -0.26 21.99 18.52
CA PRO A 577 -0.77 22.91 19.53
C PRO A 577 0.32 23.13 20.61
N ALA A 578 0.28 24.29 21.25
CA ALA A 578 1.15 24.59 22.38
C ALA A 578 0.94 23.63 23.58
N SER A 579 -0.20 22.94 23.66
CA SER A 579 -0.52 21.92 24.69
C SER A 579 -1.63 21.00 24.23
N GLY A 580 -1.43 19.67 24.40
CA GLY A 580 -2.48 18.63 24.30
C GLY A 580 -2.81 18.11 22.90
N ASN A 581 -3.66 17.06 22.83
CA ASN A 581 -4.12 16.39 21.62
C ASN A 581 -5.19 17.23 20.87
N THR A 582 -4.82 18.35 20.29
CA THR A 582 -5.77 19.12 19.47
C THR A 582 -5.94 18.39 18.13
N GLN A 583 -7.17 17.96 17.84
CA GLN A 583 -7.55 17.48 16.52
C GLN A 583 -8.01 18.66 15.68
N PHE A 584 -7.79 18.55 14.38
CA PHE A 584 -8.05 19.58 13.41
C PHE A 584 -8.85 19.02 12.24
N ALA A 585 -9.56 19.86 11.52
CA ALA A 585 -10.26 19.47 10.32
C ALA A 585 -10.13 20.51 9.22
N TRP A 586 -9.99 20.03 8.01
CA TRP A 586 -10.19 20.78 6.79
C TRP A 586 -11.54 20.35 6.23
N HIS A 587 -12.58 21.10 6.54
CA HIS A 587 -13.95 20.80 6.13
C HIS A 587 -14.21 21.21 4.68
N ASP A 588 -15.18 20.54 4.03
CA ASP A 588 -15.72 20.88 2.70
C ASP A 588 -14.63 21.17 1.65
N VAL A 589 -13.65 20.27 1.57
CA VAL A 589 -12.53 20.43 0.64
C VAL A 589 -12.99 20.10 -0.77
N ARG A 590 -12.88 21.08 -1.66
CA ARG A 590 -13.33 20.98 -3.06
C ARG A 590 -12.26 21.48 -4.00
N PHE A 591 -11.98 20.71 -5.03
CA PHE A 591 -11.02 21.00 -6.08
C PHE A 591 -11.79 21.26 -7.36
N VAL A 592 -11.93 22.54 -7.79
CA VAL A 592 -12.62 22.92 -9.02
C VAL A 592 -11.67 22.75 -10.18
N ARG A 593 -11.99 21.84 -11.09
CA ARG A 593 -11.18 21.52 -12.26
C ARG A 593 -11.13 22.72 -13.22
N ARG A 594 -10.02 22.80 -13.94
CA ARG A 594 -9.84 23.77 -15.01
C ARG A 594 -10.82 23.44 -16.15
N ALA A 595 -11.59 24.43 -16.59
CA ALA A 595 -12.42 24.28 -17.79
C ALA A 595 -11.50 23.91 -18.97
N THR A 596 -11.70 22.73 -19.53
CA THR A 596 -11.08 22.39 -20.81
C THR A 596 -11.77 23.23 -21.86
N SER A 597 -11.03 24.13 -22.53
CA SER A 597 -11.56 24.79 -23.74
C SER A 597 -12.01 23.69 -24.70
N ARG A 598 -13.31 23.55 -24.90
CA ARG A 598 -13.83 22.71 -25.99
C ARG A 598 -13.24 23.25 -27.27
N SER A 599 -12.25 22.57 -27.83
CA SER A 599 -11.71 22.80 -29.16
C SER A 599 -12.69 22.27 -30.21
#